data_67fa9777cc8e64db60f4e5c679d50111
#
_entry.id   67fa9777cc8e64db60f4e5c679d50111
#
_cell.length_a   1.000
_cell.length_b   1.000
_cell.length_c   1.000
_cell.angle_alpha   90.00
_cell.angle_beta   90.00
_cell.angle_gamma   90.00
#
_symmetry.space_group_name_H-M   'P 1'
#
loop_
_entity.id
_entity.type
_entity.pdbx_description
1 polymer ?
#
loop_
_entity_poly.entity_id
_entity_poly.type
_entity_poly.pdbx_seq_one_letter_code
_entity_poly.pdbx_strand_id
1 'polypeptide(L)'
;MKHTFETKVYFSDTDNYGVVWHGAYLRWLEMGRVEFCKQMTGLTLKELENMDILLPVSNINIKYKSSAKLEDTVIIETEVSQYNGFTATFEQIVKSKETDKILVSADVIIVAVHSDTKLYRRMPEPLASTFEKEIKCPASV
;
A
#
# COMPACT_ATOMS: atom_id res chain seq x y z
N MET A 1 -10.27 -6.37 -5.78
CA MET A 1 -11.09 -5.24 -5.28
C MET A 1 -10.19 -4.08 -4.86
N LYS A 2 -10.62 -2.87 -5.14
CA LYS A 2 -9.86 -1.67 -4.82
C LYS A 2 -10.27 -1.15 -3.45
N HIS A 3 -9.30 -0.93 -2.59
CA HIS A 3 -9.51 -0.30 -1.28
C HIS A 3 -9.14 1.18 -1.39
N THR A 4 -9.92 2.05 -0.76
CA THR A 4 -9.61 3.48 -0.73
C THR A 4 -9.42 3.93 0.70
N PHE A 5 -8.42 4.78 0.90
CA PHE A 5 -8.09 5.38 2.19
C PHE A 5 -7.83 6.87 1.97
N GLU A 6 -8.37 7.70 2.82
CA GLU A 6 -8.32 9.14 2.66
C GLU A 6 -7.54 9.78 3.81
N THR A 7 -6.70 10.75 3.50
CA THR A 7 -5.99 11.51 4.53
C THR A 7 -5.77 12.94 4.07
N LYS A 8 -5.55 13.84 5.03
CA LYS A 8 -5.19 15.22 4.76
C LYS A 8 -3.69 15.37 4.70
N VAL A 9 -3.24 16.40 3.98
CA VAL A 9 -1.85 16.82 4.00
C VAL A 9 -1.64 17.74 5.20
N TYR A 10 -0.79 17.31 6.13
CA TYR A 10 -0.44 18.09 7.32
C TYR A 10 0.87 18.83 7.09
N PHE A 11 1.14 19.82 7.95
CA PHE A 11 2.35 20.62 7.88
C PHE A 11 3.61 19.73 7.84
N SER A 12 3.62 18.67 8.65
CA SER A 12 4.77 17.74 8.69
C SER A 12 5.01 16.97 7.38
N ASP A 13 4.03 16.98 6.49
CA ASP A 13 4.16 16.31 5.19
C ASP A 13 4.79 17.21 4.13
N THR A 14 5.00 18.50 4.44
CA THR A 14 5.49 19.47 3.48
C THR A 14 6.96 19.79 3.70
N ASP A 15 7.60 20.30 2.66
CA ASP A 15 8.99 20.75 2.70
C ASP A 15 9.06 22.28 2.70
N ASN A 16 10.27 22.82 2.58
CA ASN A 16 10.49 24.27 2.58
C ASN A 16 9.89 24.99 1.36
N TYR A 17 9.48 24.24 0.34
CA TYR A 17 8.89 24.81 -0.86
C TYR A 17 7.36 24.79 -0.81
N GLY A 18 6.78 24.36 0.30
CA GLY A 18 5.33 24.33 0.45
C GLY A 18 4.61 23.18 -0.23
N VAL A 19 5.35 22.21 -0.72
CA VAL A 19 4.80 21.01 -1.35
C VAL A 19 5.14 19.78 -0.52
N VAL A 20 4.39 18.72 -0.74
CA VAL A 20 4.61 17.45 -0.03
C VAL A 20 5.95 16.84 -0.47
N TRP A 21 6.75 16.43 0.50
CA TRP A 21 8.06 15.82 0.21
C TRP A 21 7.91 14.32 -0.12
N HIS A 22 8.90 13.79 -0.81
CA HIS A 22 8.82 12.43 -1.38
C HIS A 22 8.50 11.35 -0.34
N GLY A 23 9.10 11.46 0.84
CA GLY A 23 8.89 10.46 1.89
C GLY A 23 7.47 10.38 2.40
N ALA A 24 6.72 11.48 2.34
CA ALA A 24 5.34 11.48 2.77
C ALA A 24 4.48 10.57 1.88
N TYR A 25 4.75 10.55 0.56
CA TYR A 25 4.03 9.66 -0.35
C TYR A 25 4.29 8.19 0.00
N LEU A 26 5.53 7.85 0.32
CA LEU A 26 5.87 6.48 0.73
C LEU A 26 5.11 6.07 1.99
N ARG A 27 4.99 6.98 2.95
CA ARG A 27 4.22 6.72 4.16
C ARG A 27 2.73 6.53 3.86
N TRP A 28 2.18 7.35 2.98
CA TRP A 28 0.77 7.21 2.58
C TRP A 28 0.52 5.88 1.87
N LEU A 29 1.44 5.45 1.03
CA LEU A 29 1.33 4.15 0.38
C LEU A 29 1.33 3.03 1.41
N GLU A 30 2.20 3.11 2.43
CA GLU A 30 2.20 2.14 3.52
C GLU A 30 0.86 2.15 4.25
N MET A 31 0.34 3.33 4.58
CA MET A 31 -0.95 3.46 5.25
C MET A 31 -2.05 2.78 4.42
N GLY A 32 -2.04 2.99 3.12
CA GLY A 32 -3.00 2.35 2.23
C GLY A 32 -2.93 0.83 2.27
N ARG A 33 -1.71 0.28 2.27
CA ARG A 33 -1.54 -1.19 2.35
C ARG A 33 -1.96 -1.73 3.71
N VAL A 34 -1.65 -1.01 4.79
CA VAL A 34 -2.05 -1.42 6.15
C VAL A 34 -3.56 -1.47 6.26
N GLU A 35 -4.24 -0.43 5.79
CA GLU A 35 -5.70 -0.37 5.85
C GLU A 35 -6.34 -1.41 4.93
N PHE A 36 -5.74 -1.68 3.78
CA PHE A 36 -6.17 -2.76 2.89
C PHE A 36 -6.14 -4.11 3.64
N CYS A 37 -5.00 -4.44 4.22
CA CYS A 37 -4.85 -5.71 4.93
C CYS A 37 -5.81 -5.82 6.11
N LYS A 38 -5.96 -4.74 6.87
CA LYS A 38 -6.87 -4.72 8.01
C LYS A 38 -8.31 -4.97 7.58
N GLN A 39 -8.75 -4.33 6.50
CA GLN A 39 -10.12 -4.50 6.03
C GLN A 39 -10.34 -5.90 5.46
N MET A 40 -9.38 -6.43 4.73
CA MET A 40 -9.55 -7.73 4.06
C MET A 40 -9.33 -8.91 5.00
N THR A 41 -8.44 -8.81 5.96
CA THR A 41 -8.14 -9.92 6.88
C THR A 41 -8.74 -9.73 8.27
N GLY A 42 -9.10 -8.52 8.64
CA GLY A 42 -9.52 -8.19 10.00
C GLY A 42 -8.36 -8.07 10.97
N LEU A 43 -7.12 -8.15 10.50
CA LEU A 43 -5.93 -8.14 11.35
C LEU A 43 -5.12 -6.87 11.17
N THR A 44 -4.61 -6.32 12.28
CA THR A 44 -3.68 -5.20 12.26
C THR A 44 -2.26 -5.73 12.06
N LEU A 45 -1.32 -4.84 11.75
CA LEU A 45 0.09 -5.22 11.66
C LEU A 45 0.60 -5.81 12.98
N LYS A 46 0.15 -5.27 14.11
CA LYS A 46 0.55 -5.77 15.41
C LYS A 46 0.05 -7.20 15.64
N GLU A 47 -1.17 -7.47 15.22
CA GLU A 47 -1.73 -8.81 15.32
C GLU A 47 -1.00 -9.80 14.43
N LEU A 48 -0.63 -9.37 13.21
CA LEU A 48 0.20 -10.20 12.33
C LEU A 48 1.57 -10.46 12.93
N GLU A 49 2.19 -9.43 13.51
CA GLU A 49 3.48 -9.57 14.20
C GLU A 49 3.38 -10.60 15.32
N ASN A 50 2.29 -10.57 16.09
CA ASN A 50 2.06 -11.56 17.14
C ASN A 50 1.90 -12.98 16.59
N MET A 51 1.57 -13.12 15.32
CA MET A 51 1.51 -14.41 14.61
C MET A 51 2.82 -14.76 13.91
N ASP A 52 3.88 -14.01 14.20
CA ASP A 52 5.20 -14.17 13.59
C ASP A 52 5.23 -13.82 12.11
N ILE A 53 4.39 -12.87 11.69
CA ILE A 53 4.29 -12.43 10.29
C ILE A 53 4.64 -10.96 10.18
N LEU A 54 5.70 -10.66 9.44
CA LEU A 54 6.07 -9.31 9.06
C LEU A 54 6.05 -9.22 7.54
N LEU A 55 5.68 -8.06 7.01
CA LEU A 55 5.46 -7.87 5.58
C LEU A 55 6.34 -6.74 5.01
N PRO A 56 7.65 -6.93 4.95
CA PRO A 56 8.52 -5.89 4.40
C PRO A 56 8.32 -5.72 2.89
N VAL A 57 8.61 -4.52 2.43
CA VAL A 57 8.65 -4.21 1.01
C VAL A 57 9.96 -4.74 0.44
N SER A 58 9.88 -5.57 -0.60
CA SER A 58 11.07 -6.08 -1.28
C SER A 58 11.43 -5.24 -2.50
N ASN A 59 10.46 -4.57 -3.09
CA ASN A 59 10.69 -3.72 -4.27
C ASN A 59 9.58 -2.68 -4.36
N ILE A 60 9.93 -1.49 -4.80
CA ILE A 60 8.95 -0.45 -5.08
C ILE A 60 9.35 0.30 -6.35
N ASN A 61 8.37 0.48 -7.23
CA ASN A 61 8.52 1.32 -8.42
C ASN A 61 7.49 2.43 -8.28
N ILE A 62 7.95 3.67 -8.14
CA ILE A 62 7.07 4.80 -7.88
C ILE A 62 7.30 5.88 -8.92
N LYS A 63 6.21 6.47 -9.40
CA LYS A 63 6.23 7.58 -10.34
C LYS A 63 5.55 8.78 -9.72
N TYR A 64 6.27 9.86 -9.57
CA TYR A 64 5.77 11.13 -9.06
C TYR A 64 5.31 11.97 -10.24
N LYS A 65 4.01 12.21 -10.33
CA LYS A 65 3.42 12.91 -11.47
C LYS A 65 3.07 14.35 -11.16
N SER A 66 2.70 14.63 -9.92
CA SER A 66 2.31 15.97 -9.48
C SER A 66 2.44 16.02 -7.97
N SER A 67 2.40 17.23 -7.42
CA SER A 67 2.59 17.42 -5.98
C SER A 67 1.29 17.80 -5.30
N ALA A 68 1.06 17.22 -4.11
CA ALA A 68 0.05 17.70 -3.21
C ALA A 68 0.60 18.86 -2.38
N LYS A 69 -0.29 19.65 -1.81
CA LYS A 69 0.05 20.83 -1.02
C LYS A 69 -0.63 20.77 0.33
N LEU A 70 -0.16 21.62 1.24
CA LEU A 70 -0.72 21.73 2.59
C LEU A 70 -2.25 21.88 2.52
N GLU A 71 -2.93 21.15 3.38
CA GLU A 71 -4.38 21.14 3.53
C GLU A 71 -5.16 20.44 2.41
N ASP A 72 -4.49 19.98 1.36
CA ASP A 72 -5.14 19.12 0.38
C ASP A 72 -5.62 17.83 1.07
N THR A 73 -6.66 17.24 0.49
CA THR A 73 -7.09 15.90 0.86
C THR A 73 -6.69 14.95 -0.25
N VAL A 74 -6.05 13.85 0.13
CA VAL A 74 -5.59 12.84 -0.85
C VAL A 74 -6.30 11.52 -0.59
N ILE A 75 -6.48 10.76 -1.66
CA ILE A 75 -7.06 9.42 -1.62
C ILE A 75 -5.99 8.45 -2.08
N ILE A 76 -5.76 7.42 -1.29
CA ILE A 76 -4.85 6.33 -1.62
C ILE A 76 -5.69 5.13 -2.05
N GLU A 77 -5.55 4.72 -3.29
CA GLU A 77 -6.22 3.54 -3.82
C GLU A 77 -5.24 2.39 -3.83
N THR A 78 -5.66 1.24 -3.33
CA THR A 78 -4.80 0.06 -3.18
C THR A 78 -5.54 -1.17 -3.68
N GLU A 79 -4.90 -1.94 -4.54
CA GLU A 79 -5.40 -3.25 -4.96
C GLU A 79 -4.24 -4.20 -5.22
N VAL A 80 -4.51 -5.49 -5.12
CA VAL A 80 -3.51 -6.52 -5.43
C VAL A 80 -3.54 -6.75 -6.92
N SER A 81 -2.42 -6.54 -7.60
CA SER A 81 -2.32 -6.71 -9.05
C SER A 81 -1.72 -8.06 -9.43
N GLN A 82 -0.84 -8.61 -8.60
CA GLN A 82 -0.19 -9.89 -8.86
C GLN A 82 0.06 -10.63 -7.56
N TYR A 83 -0.05 -11.94 -7.61
CA TYR A 83 0.24 -12.79 -6.47
C TYR A 83 0.68 -14.15 -7.00
N ASN A 84 1.84 -14.63 -6.53
CA ASN A 84 2.43 -15.88 -7.01
C ASN A 84 2.58 -16.94 -5.91
N GLY A 85 1.93 -16.75 -4.77
CA GLY A 85 2.05 -17.65 -3.62
C GLY A 85 3.21 -17.31 -2.71
N PHE A 86 4.12 -16.46 -3.12
CA PHE A 86 5.29 -16.05 -2.36
C PHE A 86 5.35 -14.54 -2.18
N THR A 87 5.18 -13.78 -3.26
CA THR A 87 5.14 -12.32 -3.22
C THR A 87 3.76 -11.82 -3.62
N ALA A 88 3.39 -10.65 -3.11
CA ALA A 88 2.19 -9.96 -3.55
C ALA A 88 2.60 -8.58 -4.06
N THR A 89 2.03 -8.18 -5.20
CA THR A 89 2.25 -6.84 -5.75
C THR A 89 1.00 -6.02 -5.55
N PHE A 90 1.16 -4.88 -4.91
CA PHE A 90 0.10 -3.89 -4.77
C PHE A 90 0.26 -2.83 -5.85
N GLU A 91 -0.82 -2.53 -6.54
CA GLU A 91 -0.90 -1.37 -7.42
C GLU A 91 -1.57 -0.27 -6.61
N GLN A 92 -0.88 0.84 -6.44
CA GLN A 92 -1.36 1.94 -5.61
C GLN A 92 -1.32 3.26 -6.34
N ILE A 93 -2.32 4.09 -6.07
CA ILE A 93 -2.45 5.41 -6.66
C ILE A 93 -2.76 6.38 -5.53
N VAL A 94 -2.06 7.52 -5.52
CA VAL A 94 -2.40 8.66 -4.67
C VAL A 94 -2.97 9.72 -5.58
N LYS A 95 -4.17 10.20 -5.27
CA LYS A 95 -4.81 11.23 -6.08
C LYS A 95 -5.43 12.32 -5.22
N SER A 96 -5.62 13.49 -5.82
CA SER A 96 -6.32 14.59 -5.17
C SER A 96 -7.80 14.26 -5.08
N LYS A 97 -8.37 14.43 -3.91
CA LYS A 97 -9.81 14.23 -3.75
C LYS A 97 -10.61 15.28 -4.52
N GLU A 98 -10.14 16.52 -4.52
CA GLU A 98 -10.88 17.62 -5.14
C GLU A 98 -10.87 17.57 -6.66
N THR A 99 -9.72 17.28 -7.25
CA THR A 99 -9.55 17.35 -8.71
C THR A 99 -9.53 15.98 -9.37
N ASP A 100 -9.45 14.93 -8.60
CA ASP A 100 -9.30 13.54 -9.07
C ASP A 100 -8.00 13.33 -9.87
N LYS A 101 -7.08 14.28 -9.78
CA LYS A 101 -5.81 14.21 -10.49
C LYS A 101 -4.88 13.19 -9.81
N ILE A 102 -4.26 12.33 -10.61
CA ILE A 102 -3.28 11.36 -10.08
C ILE A 102 -1.98 12.10 -9.76
N LEU A 103 -1.55 11.96 -8.52
CA LEU A 103 -0.32 12.58 -8.02
C LEU A 103 0.85 11.61 -8.07
N VAL A 104 0.59 10.36 -7.70
CA VAL A 104 1.62 9.30 -7.64
C VAL A 104 0.98 7.99 -8.07
N SER A 105 1.73 7.18 -8.82
CA SER A 105 1.38 5.79 -9.07
C SER A 105 2.55 4.91 -8.65
N ALA A 106 2.25 3.72 -8.12
CA ALA A 106 3.29 2.84 -7.61
C ALA A 106 2.91 1.38 -7.73
N ASP A 107 3.95 0.55 -7.92
CA ASP A 107 3.84 -0.89 -7.77
C ASP A 107 4.74 -1.27 -6.61
N VAL A 108 4.17 -1.92 -5.60
CA VAL A 108 4.88 -2.26 -4.36
C VAL A 108 4.81 -3.77 -4.16
N ILE A 109 5.97 -4.40 -4.09
CA ILE A 109 6.06 -5.85 -3.90
C ILE A 109 6.41 -6.11 -2.44
N ILE A 110 5.63 -6.96 -1.78
CA ILE A 110 5.90 -7.38 -0.41
C ILE A 110 6.18 -8.88 -0.35
N VAL A 111 6.90 -9.26 0.68
CA VAL A 111 7.13 -10.67 1.04
C VAL A 111 6.77 -10.84 2.50
N ALA A 112 6.64 -12.09 2.95
CA ALA A 112 6.42 -12.37 4.36
C ALA A 112 7.71 -12.91 4.97
N VAL A 113 8.05 -12.42 6.17
CA VAL A 113 9.19 -12.92 6.92
C VAL A 113 8.76 -13.20 8.36
N HIS A 114 9.49 -14.12 8.99
CA HIS A 114 9.38 -14.37 10.42
C HIS A 114 10.04 -13.23 11.19
N SER A 115 9.77 -13.14 12.48
CA SER A 115 10.37 -12.07 13.31
C SER A 115 11.89 -12.17 13.38
N ASP A 116 12.49 -13.33 13.09
CA ASP A 116 13.93 -13.50 12.99
C ASP A 116 14.48 -13.15 11.60
N THR A 117 13.66 -12.56 10.75
CA THR A 117 13.95 -12.10 9.38
C THR A 117 14.07 -13.19 8.32
N LYS A 118 13.81 -14.44 8.67
CA LYS A 118 13.79 -15.51 7.67
C LYS A 118 12.54 -15.45 6.82
N LEU A 119 12.71 -15.66 5.52
CA LEU A 119 11.59 -15.65 4.59
C LEU A 119 10.68 -16.86 4.79
N TYR A 120 9.36 -16.62 4.67
CA TYR A 120 8.41 -17.72 4.53
C TYR A 120 8.59 -18.32 3.14
N ARG A 121 8.50 -19.64 3.04
CA ARG A 121 8.55 -20.32 1.74
C ARG A 121 7.29 -20.04 0.90
N ARG A 122 6.18 -19.81 1.59
CA ARG A 122 4.91 -19.46 0.96
C ARG A 122 4.26 -18.42 1.84
N MET A 123 3.45 -17.57 1.22
CA MET A 123 2.71 -16.56 1.97
C MET A 123 1.86 -17.25 3.04
N PRO A 124 2.00 -16.87 4.32
CA PRO A 124 1.21 -17.52 5.39
C PRO A 124 -0.25 -17.08 5.36
N GLU A 125 -1.11 -17.93 5.95
CA GLU A 125 -2.51 -17.56 6.15
C GLU A 125 -2.64 -16.58 7.32
N PRO A 126 -3.63 -15.70 7.28
CA PRO A 126 -4.72 -15.61 6.30
C PRO A 126 -4.39 -14.81 5.03
N LEU A 127 -3.15 -14.36 4.91
CA LEU A 127 -2.74 -13.50 3.80
C LEU A 127 -2.81 -14.20 2.45
N ALA A 128 -2.38 -15.47 2.40
CA ALA A 128 -2.39 -16.23 1.15
C ALA A 128 -3.79 -16.28 0.53
N SER A 129 -4.77 -16.68 1.32
CA SER A 129 -6.16 -16.75 0.85
C SER A 129 -6.69 -15.38 0.46
N THR A 130 -6.34 -14.37 1.25
CA THR A 130 -6.78 -13.00 0.99
C THR A 130 -6.23 -12.48 -0.33
N PHE A 131 -4.94 -12.62 -0.55
CA PHE A 131 -4.32 -12.13 -1.79
C PHE A 131 -4.84 -12.89 -3.01
N GLU A 132 -5.00 -14.19 -2.89
CA GLU A 132 -5.54 -14.98 -3.98
C GLU A 132 -6.96 -14.56 -4.35
N LYS A 133 -7.78 -14.30 -3.35
CA LYS A 133 -9.16 -13.86 -3.54
C LYS A 133 -9.25 -12.44 -4.11
N GLU A 134 -8.39 -11.55 -3.63
CA GLU A 134 -8.45 -10.12 -3.96
C GLU A 134 -7.61 -9.73 -5.17
N ILE A 135 -6.94 -10.68 -5.79
CA ILE A 135 -6.13 -10.39 -6.96
C ILE A 135 -6.99 -9.78 -8.06
N LYS A 136 -6.42 -8.78 -8.74
CA LYS A 136 -7.10 -8.07 -9.80
C LYS A 136 -7.41 -9.05 -10.94
N CYS A 137 -8.68 -9.21 -11.28
CA CYS A 137 -9.07 -10.08 -12.38
C CYS A 137 -8.62 -9.52 -13.72
N PRO A 138 -8.12 -10.36 -14.64
CA PRO A 138 -7.81 -9.90 -15.99
C PRO A 138 -9.06 -9.34 -16.67
N ALA A 139 -8.89 -8.23 -17.36
CA ALA A 139 -10.01 -7.54 -17.99
C ALA A 139 -10.65 -8.33 -19.12
N SER A 140 -9.98 -9.31 -19.60
CA SER A 140 -10.41 -10.09 -20.74
C SER A 140 -11.49 -11.11 -20.46
N VAL A 141 -11.87 -11.23 -19.25
CA VAL A 141 -12.82 -12.29 -18.92
C VAL A 141 -14.21 -11.96 -19.39
#